data_b36146df6d881258b9920127eb51d13e
#
_entry.id   b36146df6d881258b9920127eb51d13e
#
_cell.length_a   1.000
_cell.length_b   1.000
_cell.length_c   1.000
_cell.angle_alpha   90.00
_cell.angle_beta   90.00
_cell.angle_gamma   90.00
#
_symmetry.space_group_name_H-M   'P 1'
#
loop_
_entity.id
_entity.type
_entity.pdbx_description
1 polymer ?
#
loop_
_entity_poly.entity_id
_entity_poly.type
_entity_poly.pdbx_seq_one_letter_code
_entity_poly.pdbx_strand_id
1 'polypeptide(L)'
;MDFPCIACGLCCEKARYVKELRRFLDEKGQCRFYDRETKKCRIYHRRPDICITGAMYEKKFHAFMSEKDYVLANLHMCLALNLAAGNRDNVERIRNIMEEIEESMGRGEAP
;
A
#
# COMPACT_ATOMS: atom_id res chain seq x y z
N MET A 1 -0.41 8.95 -10.46
CA MET A 1 -1.56 8.97 -9.55
C MET A 1 -1.10 8.90 -8.10
N ASP A 2 -1.83 9.49 -7.19
CA ASP A 2 -1.52 9.44 -5.77
C ASP A 2 -2.33 8.33 -5.09
N PHE A 3 -1.64 7.42 -4.44
CA PHE A 3 -2.28 6.36 -3.67
C PHE A 3 -2.46 6.81 -2.22
N PRO A 4 -3.66 6.62 -1.62
CA PRO A 4 -3.92 7.04 -0.24
C PRO A 4 -3.27 6.09 0.79
N CYS A 5 -1.96 6.07 0.85
CA CYS A 5 -1.18 5.23 1.77
C CYS A 5 -1.23 5.80 3.18
N ILE A 6 -1.53 4.97 4.17
CA ILE A 6 -1.56 5.39 5.59
C ILE A 6 -0.18 5.25 6.27
N ALA A 7 0.85 4.85 5.52
CA ALA A 7 2.23 4.72 6.01
C ALA A 7 2.34 3.83 7.26
N CYS A 8 1.63 2.71 7.29
CA CYS A 8 1.60 1.82 8.46
C CYS A 8 2.86 0.96 8.64
N GLY A 9 3.74 0.90 7.64
CA GLY A 9 4.97 0.13 7.69
C GLY A 9 4.84 -1.38 7.49
N LEU A 10 3.64 -1.91 7.39
CA LEU A 10 3.44 -3.37 7.28
C LEU A 10 3.98 -3.94 5.97
N CYS A 11 3.98 -3.17 4.89
CA CYS A 11 4.59 -3.64 3.64
C CYS A 11 6.10 -3.83 3.78
N CYS A 12 6.77 -3.02 4.60
CA CYS A 12 8.19 -3.21 4.93
C CYS A 12 8.40 -4.43 5.82
N GLU A 13 7.55 -4.61 6.82
CA GLU A 13 7.62 -5.75 7.74
C GLU A 13 7.39 -7.07 7.01
N LYS A 14 6.50 -7.08 6.03
CA LYS A 14 6.12 -8.26 5.25
C LYS A 14 6.79 -8.33 3.88
N ALA A 15 7.87 -7.57 3.66
CA ALA A 15 8.53 -7.48 2.36
C ALA A 15 8.99 -8.84 1.80
N ARG A 16 9.30 -9.81 2.67
CA ARG A 16 9.75 -11.15 2.24
C ARG A 16 8.70 -11.89 1.40
N TYR A 17 7.45 -11.52 1.50
CA TYR A 17 6.37 -12.14 0.75
C TYR A 17 6.18 -11.54 -0.64
N VAL A 18 6.92 -10.48 -0.97
CA VAL A 18 6.86 -9.81 -2.25
C VAL A 18 8.18 -10.01 -2.98
N LYS A 19 8.14 -10.74 -4.10
CA LYS A 19 9.33 -11.11 -4.85
C LYS A 19 10.21 -9.91 -5.20
N GLU A 20 9.62 -8.83 -5.65
CA GLU A 20 10.32 -7.64 -6.12
C GLU A 20 11.00 -6.87 -4.98
N LEU A 21 10.60 -7.13 -3.73
CA LEU A 21 11.20 -6.49 -2.55
C LEU A 21 12.30 -7.32 -1.90
N ARG A 22 12.54 -8.53 -2.37
CA ARG A 22 13.54 -9.43 -1.76
C ARG A 22 14.95 -8.85 -1.75
N ARG A 23 15.31 -8.04 -2.72
CA ARG A 23 16.61 -7.39 -2.77
C ARG A 23 16.85 -6.38 -1.65
N PHE A 24 15.81 -5.96 -0.95
CA PHE A 24 15.89 -5.00 0.15
C PHE A 24 15.85 -5.66 1.52
N LEU A 25 15.78 -6.99 1.59
CA LEU A 25 15.61 -7.70 2.87
C LEU A 25 16.87 -7.64 3.74
N ASP A 26 16.63 -7.51 5.04
CA ASP A 26 17.68 -7.66 6.06
C ASP A 26 17.76 -9.13 6.52
N GLU A 27 18.59 -9.39 7.54
CA GLU A 27 18.80 -10.73 8.09
C GLU A 27 17.53 -11.34 8.69
N LYS A 28 16.58 -10.51 9.10
CA LYS A 28 15.33 -10.96 9.71
C LYS A 28 14.18 -11.12 8.70
N GLY A 29 14.44 -10.92 7.43
CA GLY A 29 13.44 -11.05 6.38
C GLY A 29 12.49 -9.85 6.28
N GLN A 30 12.90 -8.71 6.82
CA GLN A 30 12.17 -7.45 6.71
C GLN A 30 12.94 -6.49 5.81
N CYS A 31 12.26 -5.48 5.26
CA CYS A 31 12.96 -4.46 4.47
C CYS A 31 14.01 -3.75 5.34
N ARG A 32 15.23 -3.61 4.82
CA ARG A 32 16.34 -2.96 5.57
C ARG A 32 16.07 -1.51 5.93
N PHE A 33 15.14 -0.85 5.26
CA PHE A 33 14.75 0.53 5.55
C PHE A 33 13.61 0.62 6.57
N TYR A 34 13.14 -0.51 7.07
CA TYR A 34 12.10 -0.55 8.08
C TYR A 34 12.67 -0.27 9.47
N ASP A 35 12.10 0.72 10.15
CA ASP A 35 12.45 1.04 11.53
C ASP A 35 11.49 0.31 12.46
N ARG A 36 12.02 -0.65 13.22
CA ARG A 36 11.21 -1.49 14.11
C ARG A 36 10.65 -0.73 15.30
N GLU A 37 11.30 0.35 15.73
CA GLU A 37 10.82 1.15 16.85
C GLU A 37 9.63 2.00 16.46
N THR A 38 9.71 2.72 15.34
CA THR A 38 8.63 3.57 14.87
C THR A 38 7.63 2.81 14.00
N LYS A 39 7.97 1.61 13.54
CA LYS A 39 7.20 0.79 12.61
C LYS A 39 6.91 1.51 11.29
N LYS A 40 7.87 2.29 10.83
CA LYS A 40 7.76 3.08 9.61
C LYS A 40 8.98 2.90 8.70
N CYS A 41 8.81 3.25 7.44
CA CYS A 41 9.90 3.25 6.47
C CYS A 41 10.80 4.46 6.70
N ARG A 42 12.11 4.24 6.90
CA ARG A 42 13.07 5.32 7.12
C ARG A 42 13.28 6.21 5.90
N ILE A 43 13.00 5.67 4.71
CA ILE A 43 13.16 6.41 3.45
C ILE A 43 11.80 6.70 2.80
N TYR A 44 10.73 6.83 3.59
CA TYR A 44 9.38 6.98 3.07
C TYR A 44 9.27 8.02 1.95
N HIS A 45 9.88 9.18 2.12
CA HIS A 45 9.84 10.26 1.13
C HIS A 45 10.81 10.07 -0.04
N ARG A 46 11.65 9.04 0.01
CA ARG A 46 12.63 8.71 -1.03
C ARG A 46 12.54 7.25 -1.44
N ARG A 47 11.35 6.68 -1.34
CA ARG A 47 11.13 5.27 -1.67
C ARG A 47 11.42 5.00 -3.14
N PRO A 48 12.00 3.82 -3.48
CA PRO A 48 12.08 3.40 -4.87
C PRO A 48 10.67 3.20 -5.45
N ASP A 49 10.52 3.31 -6.76
CA ASP A 49 9.22 3.25 -7.43
C ASP A 49 8.41 2.01 -7.06
N ILE A 50 9.07 0.86 -6.86
CA ILE A 50 8.38 -0.38 -6.48
C ILE A 50 7.60 -0.24 -5.16
N CYS A 51 8.04 0.65 -4.27
CA CYS A 51 7.38 0.92 -3.00
C CYS A 51 6.35 2.05 -3.09
N ILE A 52 6.23 2.71 -4.24
CA ILE A 52 5.28 3.79 -4.48
C ILE A 52 4.16 3.25 -5.35
N THR A 53 3.02 2.95 -4.71
CA THR A 53 1.88 2.30 -5.37
C THR A 53 1.41 3.07 -6.61
N GLY A 54 1.31 4.38 -6.52
CA GLY A 54 0.90 5.22 -7.64
C GLY A 54 1.87 5.18 -8.82
N ALA A 55 3.18 5.18 -8.54
CA ALA A 55 4.19 5.08 -9.58
C ALA A 55 4.13 3.74 -10.31
N MET A 56 3.87 2.66 -9.59
CA MET A 56 3.74 1.34 -10.20
C MET A 56 2.50 1.23 -11.08
N TYR A 57 1.43 1.91 -10.73
CA TYR A 57 0.25 1.97 -11.60
C TYR A 57 0.61 2.62 -12.94
N GLU A 58 1.23 3.78 -12.91
CA GLU A 58 1.62 4.51 -14.12
C GLU A 58 2.60 3.73 -15.00
N LYS A 59 3.54 3.02 -14.37
CA LYS A 59 4.58 2.28 -15.11
C LYS A 59 4.11 0.94 -15.64
N LYS A 60 3.20 0.26 -14.97
CA LYS A 60 2.90 -1.14 -15.28
C LYS A 60 1.42 -1.46 -15.34
N PHE A 61 0.67 -1.11 -14.31
CA PHE A 61 -0.68 -1.65 -14.14
C PHE A 61 -1.77 -0.91 -14.90
N HIS A 62 -1.52 0.31 -15.36
CA HIS A 62 -2.54 1.07 -16.10
C HIS A 62 -3.03 0.35 -17.36
N ALA A 63 -2.21 -0.52 -17.94
CA ALA A 63 -2.57 -1.28 -19.13
C ALA A 63 -3.53 -2.45 -18.85
N PHE A 64 -3.68 -2.83 -17.58
CA PHE A 64 -4.41 -4.04 -17.20
C PHE A 64 -5.66 -3.76 -16.39
N MET A 65 -5.74 -2.63 -15.72
CA MET A 65 -6.86 -2.33 -14.83
C MET A 65 -7.07 -0.83 -14.67
N SER A 66 -8.29 -0.45 -14.31
CA SER A 66 -8.61 0.95 -14.07
C SER A 66 -7.93 1.45 -12.80
N GLU A 67 -7.80 2.77 -12.68
CA GLU A 67 -7.25 3.39 -11.48
C GLU A 67 -8.05 3.01 -10.24
N LYS A 68 -9.38 3.04 -10.33
CA LYS A 68 -10.26 2.65 -9.22
C LYS A 68 -9.99 1.23 -8.77
N ASP A 69 -9.97 0.28 -9.70
CA ASP A 69 -9.76 -1.13 -9.37
C ASP A 69 -8.38 -1.35 -8.76
N TYR A 70 -7.37 -0.69 -9.29
CA TYR A 70 -6.00 -0.77 -8.78
C TYR A 70 -5.91 -0.25 -7.34
N VAL A 71 -6.48 0.93 -7.09
CA VAL A 71 -6.47 1.54 -5.76
C VAL A 71 -7.19 0.65 -4.76
N LEU A 72 -8.39 0.17 -5.09
CA LEU A 72 -9.15 -0.69 -4.20
C LEU A 72 -8.45 -2.02 -3.93
N ALA A 73 -7.84 -2.63 -4.96
CA ALA A 73 -7.08 -3.87 -4.76
C ALA A 73 -5.93 -3.69 -3.78
N ASN A 74 -5.20 -2.59 -3.88
CA ASN A 74 -4.10 -2.29 -2.96
C ASN A 74 -4.60 -1.96 -1.56
N LEU A 75 -5.73 -1.26 -1.44
CA LEU A 75 -6.33 -0.98 -0.13
C LEU A 75 -6.82 -2.26 0.53
N HIS A 76 -7.37 -3.21 -0.22
CA HIS A 76 -7.73 -4.54 0.31
C HIS A 76 -6.51 -5.25 0.88
N MET A 77 -5.37 -5.17 0.21
CA MET A 77 -4.12 -5.72 0.73
C MET A 77 -3.71 -5.06 2.04
N CYS A 78 -3.74 -3.72 2.09
CA CYS A 78 -3.45 -2.97 3.31
C CYS A 78 -4.42 -3.35 4.44
N LEU A 79 -5.70 -3.51 4.12
CA LEU A 79 -6.71 -3.93 5.07
C LEU A 79 -6.39 -5.29 5.67
N ALA A 80 -6.06 -6.27 4.81
CA ALA A 80 -5.72 -7.61 5.25
C ALA A 80 -4.50 -7.62 6.16
N LEU A 81 -3.46 -6.86 5.83
CA LEU A 81 -2.25 -6.76 6.65
C LEU A 81 -2.56 -6.16 8.02
N ASN A 82 -3.37 -5.11 8.07
CA ASN A 82 -3.71 -4.46 9.33
C ASN A 82 -4.67 -5.30 10.18
N LEU A 83 -5.59 -6.05 9.55
CA LEU A 83 -6.44 -7.01 10.27
C LEU A 83 -5.58 -8.10 10.92
N ALA A 84 -4.64 -8.67 10.18
CA ALA A 84 -3.74 -9.69 10.71
C ALA A 84 -2.86 -9.17 11.85
N ALA A 85 -2.48 -7.89 11.80
CA ALA A 85 -1.67 -7.26 12.83
C ALA A 85 -2.47 -6.74 14.02
N GLY A 86 -3.80 -6.76 13.95
CA GLY A 86 -4.66 -6.26 15.01
C GLY A 86 -4.73 -4.74 15.14
N ASN A 87 -4.38 -4.01 14.09
CA ASN A 87 -4.39 -2.54 14.08
C ASN A 87 -5.78 -1.99 13.76
N ARG A 88 -6.66 -1.98 14.74
CA ARG A 88 -8.07 -1.59 14.54
C ARG A 88 -8.27 -0.19 13.99
N ASP A 89 -7.52 0.79 14.48
CA ASP A 89 -7.63 2.17 14.03
C ASP A 89 -7.27 2.29 12.54
N ASN A 90 -6.23 1.59 12.11
CA ASN A 90 -5.83 1.57 10.71
C ASN A 90 -6.87 0.86 9.84
N VAL A 91 -7.44 -0.24 10.34
CA VAL A 91 -8.51 -0.96 9.63
C VAL A 91 -9.69 -0.02 9.36
N GLU A 92 -10.12 0.72 10.38
CA GLU A 92 -11.22 1.65 10.24
C GLU A 92 -10.89 2.78 9.26
N ARG A 93 -9.69 3.33 9.33
CA ARG A 93 -9.23 4.37 8.39
C ARG A 93 -9.24 3.86 6.95
N ILE A 94 -8.75 2.67 6.72
CA ILE A 94 -8.71 2.07 5.38
C ILE A 94 -10.12 1.83 4.85
N ARG A 95 -11.01 1.30 5.69
CA ARG A 95 -12.42 1.08 5.29
C ARG A 95 -13.10 2.38 4.90
N ASN A 96 -12.87 3.45 5.67
CA ASN A 96 -13.44 4.76 5.35
C ASN A 96 -12.92 5.30 4.02
N ILE A 97 -11.62 5.14 3.75
CA ILE A 97 -11.03 5.54 2.48
C ILE A 97 -11.66 4.75 1.32
N MET A 98 -11.83 3.44 1.51
CA MET A 98 -12.44 2.58 0.48
C MET A 98 -13.87 2.99 0.18
N GLU A 99 -14.67 3.29 1.20
CA GLU A 99 -16.04 3.76 1.03
C GLU A 99 -16.09 5.08 0.26
N GLU A 100 -15.23 6.02 0.61
CA GLU A 100 -15.14 7.30 -0.09
C GLU A 100 -14.79 7.12 -1.56
N ILE A 101 -13.86 6.21 -1.85
CA ILE A 101 -13.45 5.93 -3.23
C ILE A 101 -14.60 5.30 -4.01
N GLU A 102 -15.30 4.34 -3.43
CA GLU A 102 -16.42 3.68 -4.10
C GLU A 102 -17.54 4.66 -4.41
N GLU A 103 -17.87 5.55 -3.47
CA GLU A 103 -18.88 6.57 -3.67
C GLU A 103 -18.46 7.63 -4.68
N SER A 104 -17.27 8.18 -4.49
CA SER A 104 -16.76 9.29 -5.28
C SER A 104 -16.39 8.87 -6.70
N MET A 105 -15.59 7.84 -6.84
CA MET A 105 -15.12 7.39 -8.15
C MET A 105 -16.24 6.71 -8.95
N GLY A 106 -17.13 5.99 -8.28
CA GLY A 106 -18.28 5.39 -8.93
C GLY A 106 -19.22 6.44 -9.51
N ARG A 107 -19.46 7.53 -8.78
CA ARG A 107 -20.28 8.65 -9.26
C ARG A 107 -19.57 9.42 -10.37
N GLY A 108 -18.27 9.62 -10.24
CA GLY A 108 -17.49 10.34 -11.22
C GLY A 108 -17.40 9.64 -12.56
N GLU A 109 -17.59 8.35 -12.62
CA GLU A 109 -17.60 7.55 -13.83
C GLU A 109 -18.96 7.56 -14.52
N ALA A 110 -20.01 7.94 -13.82
CA ALA A 110 -21.34 8.03 -14.40
C ALA A 110 -21.39 9.20 -15.40
N PRO A 111 -21.77 8.94 -16.62
CA PRO A 111 -21.87 9.99 -17.63
C PRO A 111 -22.99 10.98 -17.32
#